data_e7d3ab27718b8696040e3f904512b994
#
_entry.id   e7d3ab27718b8696040e3f904512b994
#
_cell.length_a   1.000
_cell.length_b   1.000
_cell.length_c   1.000
_cell.angle_alpha   90.00
_cell.angle_beta   90.00
_cell.angle_gamma   90.00
#
_symmetry.space_group_name_H-M   'P 1'
#
loop_
_entity.id
_entity.type
_entity.pdbx_description
1 polymer ?
#
loop_
_entity_poly.entity_id
_entity_poly.type
_entity_poly.pdbx_seq_one_letter_code
_entity_poly.pdbx_strand_id
1 'polypeptide(L)'
;MTATILIAGCGKKNGSSVSSATQPTAQTDAASSSSPVSQPALTAWQQGDKAAAVSSFLAADWSARPLFAAGSTLSLNEDQFKALSDADRQAKSRELMTQLPLLKQLAAAVAQAGRDAASKGDAPQARKYFTSLKQFGAALESPDYTLIVQLVGKGMEKTADTDLAKIGQ
;
A
#
# COMPACT_ATOMS: atom_id res chain seq x y z
N MET A 1 23.27 -37.60 -24.65
CA MET A 1 24.07 -36.93 -25.69
C MET A 1 24.70 -35.70 -25.07
N THR A 2 25.98 -35.81 -24.83
CA THR A 2 26.87 -34.86 -24.15
C THR A 2 27.46 -33.88 -25.16
N ALA A 3 27.55 -32.60 -24.81
CA ALA A 3 28.46 -31.69 -25.45
C ALA A 3 28.99 -30.66 -24.48
N THR A 4 30.19 -30.91 -24.01
CA THR A 4 31.08 -30.02 -23.25
C THR A 4 31.83 -29.14 -24.24
N ILE A 5 31.87 -27.81 -24.01
CA ILE A 5 32.85 -26.93 -24.68
C ILE A 5 33.55 -26.13 -23.60
N LEU A 6 34.85 -26.48 -23.41
CA LEU A 6 35.89 -25.70 -22.73
C LEU A 6 36.52 -24.75 -23.75
N ILE A 7 36.69 -23.48 -23.40
CA ILE A 7 37.70 -22.62 -24.04
C ILE A 7 38.43 -21.88 -22.94
N ALA A 8 39.71 -22.25 -22.79
CA ALA A 8 40.72 -21.54 -22.04
C ALA A 8 41.38 -20.48 -22.95
N GLY A 9 41.68 -19.32 -22.42
CA GLY A 9 42.44 -18.28 -23.11
C GLY A 9 43.20 -17.40 -22.10
N CYS A 10 44.49 -17.72 -21.94
CA CYS A 10 45.49 -16.96 -21.19
C CYS A 10 45.95 -15.69 -21.90
N GLY A 11 46.35 -14.70 -21.11
CA GLY A 11 47.49 -13.83 -21.43
C GLY A 11 47.17 -12.33 -21.50
N LYS A 12 47.68 -11.42 -20.71
CA LYS A 12 49.03 -10.96 -20.55
C LYS A 12 49.04 -9.72 -19.63
N LYS A 13 50.04 -9.63 -18.77
CA LYS A 13 50.44 -8.49 -17.93
C LYS A 13 50.90 -7.29 -18.74
N ASN A 14 50.65 -6.10 -18.23
CA ASN A 14 51.51 -4.89 -18.15
C ASN A 14 50.59 -3.78 -17.60
N GLY A 15 50.85 -3.01 -16.56
CA GLY A 15 52.05 -2.31 -16.17
C GLY A 15 51.62 -0.91 -15.75
N SER A 16 51.79 -0.56 -14.49
CA SER A 16 51.95 0.75 -13.84
C SER A 16 51.39 2.02 -14.51
N SER A 17 50.51 2.74 -13.79
CA SER A 17 50.82 4.13 -13.41
C SER A 17 49.79 4.67 -12.41
N VAL A 18 50.28 5.14 -11.29
CA VAL A 18 49.59 5.92 -10.25
C VAL A 18 49.08 7.22 -10.85
N SER A 19 47.80 7.50 -10.63
CA SER A 19 47.32 8.88 -10.62
C SER A 19 46.20 8.97 -9.59
N SER A 20 46.53 9.58 -8.46
CA SER A 20 45.61 10.02 -7.43
C SER A 20 44.69 11.07 -8.04
N ALA A 21 43.45 10.69 -8.33
CA ALA A 21 42.37 11.62 -8.58
C ALA A 21 41.37 11.45 -7.45
N THR A 22 41.33 12.44 -6.60
CA THR A 22 40.28 12.66 -5.57
C THR A 22 38.91 12.52 -6.21
N GLN A 23 38.24 11.41 -5.94
CA GLN A 23 36.87 11.18 -6.34
C GLN A 23 36.01 11.98 -5.37
N PRO A 24 35.18 12.94 -5.82
CA PRO A 24 34.13 13.48 -4.98
C PRO A 24 33.16 12.33 -4.68
N THR A 25 33.05 11.97 -3.42
CA THR A 25 31.97 11.12 -2.92
C THR A 25 30.65 11.78 -3.28
N ALA A 26 30.06 11.36 -4.39
CA ALA A 26 28.66 11.57 -4.64
C ALA A 26 27.92 10.85 -3.52
N GLN A 27 27.55 11.62 -2.51
CA GLN A 27 26.55 11.25 -1.54
C GLN A 27 25.26 11.00 -2.34
N THR A 28 25.07 9.77 -2.74
CA THR A 28 23.76 9.33 -3.22
C THR A 28 22.85 9.37 -2.00
N ASP A 29 22.15 10.49 -1.83
CA ASP A 29 20.95 10.53 -1.01
C ASP A 29 20.01 9.46 -1.58
N ALA A 30 20.17 8.24 -1.10
CA ALA A 30 19.16 7.22 -1.22
C ALA A 30 17.97 7.73 -0.38
N ALA A 31 17.15 8.56 -1.00
CA ALA A 31 15.80 8.79 -0.52
C ALA A 31 15.22 7.40 -0.36
N SER A 32 15.10 6.95 0.88
CA SER A 32 14.41 5.72 1.25
C SER A 32 12.98 5.88 0.78
N SER A 33 12.71 5.47 -0.45
CA SER A 33 11.37 5.40 -1.02
C SER A 33 10.65 4.28 -0.29
N SER A 34 10.14 4.59 0.91
CA SER A 34 9.28 3.67 1.65
C SER A 34 8.10 3.34 0.75
N SER A 35 7.97 2.07 0.37
CA SER A 35 6.82 1.64 -0.42
C SER A 35 5.53 1.96 0.33
N PRO A 36 4.50 2.45 -0.37
CA PRO A 36 3.23 2.78 0.28
C PRO A 36 2.64 1.58 1.01
N VAL A 37 2.15 1.79 2.22
CA VAL A 37 1.66 0.72 3.11
C VAL A 37 0.53 -0.08 2.48
N SER A 38 -0.39 0.59 1.78
CA SER A 38 -1.53 -0.06 1.12
C SER A 38 -1.18 -0.77 -0.19
N GLN A 39 0.00 -0.51 -0.76
CA GLN A 39 0.35 -0.97 -2.11
C GLN A 39 0.30 -2.49 -2.29
N PRO A 40 0.84 -3.33 -1.36
CA PRO A 40 0.78 -4.78 -1.53
C PRO A 40 -0.66 -5.31 -1.61
N ALA A 41 -1.54 -4.82 -0.73
CA ALA A 41 -2.93 -5.24 -0.68
C ALA A 41 -3.72 -4.78 -1.92
N LEU A 42 -3.52 -3.53 -2.36
CA LEU A 42 -4.18 -2.99 -3.54
C LEU A 42 -3.71 -3.67 -4.83
N THR A 43 -2.40 -3.94 -4.96
CA THR A 43 -1.85 -4.64 -6.12
C THR A 43 -2.40 -6.06 -6.23
N ALA A 44 -2.40 -6.83 -5.15
CA ALA A 44 -2.98 -8.17 -5.14
C ALA A 44 -4.48 -8.13 -5.47
N TRP A 45 -5.22 -7.14 -4.95
CA TRP A 45 -6.64 -6.97 -5.27
C TRP A 45 -6.89 -6.71 -6.75
N GLN A 46 -6.11 -5.81 -7.37
CA GLN A 46 -6.19 -5.49 -8.80
C GLN A 46 -5.84 -6.68 -9.69
N GLN A 47 -4.93 -7.55 -9.23
CA GLN A 47 -4.57 -8.80 -9.92
C GLN A 47 -5.62 -9.91 -9.75
N GLY A 48 -6.66 -9.68 -8.95
CA GLY A 48 -7.72 -10.65 -8.68
C GLY A 48 -7.38 -11.66 -7.59
N ASP A 49 -6.18 -11.58 -6.99
CA ASP A 49 -5.78 -12.43 -5.86
C ASP A 49 -6.35 -11.86 -4.53
N LYS A 50 -7.62 -12.19 -4.29
CA LYS A 50 -8.33 -11.71 -3.10
C LYS A 50 -7.72 -12.24 -1.81
N ALA A 51 -7.20 -13.46 -1.80
CA ALA A 51 -6.61 -14.06 -0.61
C ALA A 51 -5.29 -13.36 -0.24
N ALA A 52 -4.40 -13.13 -1.21
CA ALA A 52 -3.18 -12.38 -0.99
C ALA A 52 -3.47 -10.91 -0.60
N ALA A 53 -4.50 -10.29 -1.19
CA ALA A 53 -4.89 -8.92 -0.85
C ALA A 53 -5.33 -8.80 0.61
N VAL A 54 -6.19 -9.70 1.10
CA VAL A 54 -6.65 -9.73 2.49
C VAL A 54 -5.49 -10.06 3.44
N SER A 55 -4.62 -10.99 3.08
CA SER A 55 -3.42 -11.32 3.88
C SER A 55 -2.47 -10.13 4.00
N SER A 56 -2.18 -9.45 2.88
CA SER A 56 -1.34 -8.23 2.85
C SER A 56 -1.98 -7.10 3.66
N PHE A 57 -3.32 -6.97 3.61
CA PHE A 57 -4.05 -5.98 4.40
C PHE A 57 -3.86 -6.22 5.90
N LEU A 58 -3.92 -7.47 6.37
CA LEU A 58 -3.71 -7.81 7.77
C LEU A 58 -2.27 -7.65 8.25
N ALA A 59 -1.30 -7.81 7.34
CA ALA A 59 0.12 -7.66 7.64
C ALA A 59 0.59 -6.19 7.63
N ALA A 60 -0.24 -5.27 7.11
CA ALA A 60 0.11 -3.87 6.96
C ALA A 60 0.14 -3.16 8.32
N ASP A 61 1.15 -2.30 8.49
CA ASP A 61 1.20 -1.34 9.60
C ASP A 61 0.48 -0.04 9.20
N TRP A 62 -0.78 0.05 9.55
CA TRP A 62 -1.61 1.21 9.20
C TRP A 62 -1.24 2.50 9.94
N SER A 63 -0.31 2.47 10.88
CA SER A 63 0.29 3.66 11.50
C SER A 63 1.43 4.25 10.68
N ALA A 64 2.06 3.44 9.83
CA ALA A 64 3.17 3.86 8.98
C ALA A 64 2.71 4.74 7.81
N ARG A 65 3.64 5.53 7.27
CA ARG A 65 3.40 6.46 6.15
C ARG A 65 4.47 6.30 5.08
N PRO A 66 4.17 6.60 3.81
CA PRO A 66 2.86 7.02 3.29
C PRO A 66 1.89 5.84 3.12
N LEU A 67 0.58 6.07 3.25
CA LEU A 67 -0.42 5.03 2.97
C LEU A 67 -0.54 4.75 1.47
N PHE A 68 -0.52 5.80 0.64
CA PHE A 68 -0.65 5.72 -0.82
C PHE A 68 0.59 6.24 -1.51
N ALA A 69 0.80 5.83 -2.76
CA ALA A 69 1.91 6.28 -3.58
C ALA A 69 1.87 7.80 -3.77
N ALA A 70 3.03 8.44 -3.76
CA ALA A 70 3.17 9.85 -4.09
C ALA A 70 2.61 10.11 -5.50
N GLY A 71 1.83 11.20 -5.64
CA GLY A 71 1.15 11.53 -6.89
C GLY A 71 -0.15 10.76 -7.17
N SER A 72 -0.48 9.73 -6.37
CA SER A 72 -1.82 9.15 -6.39
C SER A 72 -2.86 10.18 -5.98
N THR A 73 -4.04 10.12 -6.59
CA THR A 73 -5.15 11.00 -6.19
C THR A 73 -5.60 10.74 -4.76
N LEU A 74 -5.43 9.50 -4.27
CA LEU A 74 -5.72 9.15 -2.89
C LEU A 74 -4.74 9.77 -1.88
N SER A 75 -3.57 10.25 -2.33
CA SER A 75 -2.56 10.90 -1.46
C SER A 75 -2.72 12.43 -1.40
N LEU A 76 -3.67 13.01 -2.12
CA LEU A 76 -3.92 14.46 -2.09
C LEU A 76 -4.74 14.84 -0.86
N ASN A 77 -4.37 15.96 -0.23
CA ASN A 77 -5.22 16.61 0.75
C ASN A 77 -6.20 17.59 0.09
N GLU A 78 -7.11 18.14 0.88
CA GLU A 78 -8.17 19.03 0.39
C GLU A 78 -7.60 20.31 -0.25
N ASP A 79 -6.54 20.88 0.32
CA ASP A 79 -5.94 22.13 -0.18
C ASP A 79 -5.20 21.88 -1.50
N GLN A 80 -4.45 20.77 -1.58
CA GLN A 80 -3.80 20.36 -2.82
C GLN A 80 -4.83 20.11 -3.93
N PHE A 81 -5.94 19.43 -3.58
CA PHE A 81 -7.01 19.17 -4.55
C PHE A 81 -7.68 20.45 -5.03
N LYS A 82 -7.94 21.40 -4.14
CA LYS A 82 -8.51 22.72 -4.49
C LYS A 82 -7.56 23.59 -5.32
N ALA A 83 -6.25 23.48 -5.10
CA ALA A 83 -5.23 24.23 -5.82
C ALA A 83 -5.02 23.76 -7.26
N LEU A 84 -5.56 22.60 -7.65
CA LEU A 84 -5.50 22.10 -9.04
C LEU A 84 -6.26 23.01 -10.01
N SER A 85 -5.79 23.04 -11.27
CA SER A 85 -6.59 23.63 -12.35
C SER A 85 -7.94 22.92 -12.50
N ASP A 86 -8.93 23.56 -13.12
CA ASP A 86 -10.25 22.92 -13.32
C ASP A 86 -10.15 21.63 -14.14
N ALA A 87 -9.27 21.60 -15.14
CA ALA A 87 -9.03 20.41 -15.96
C ALA A 87 -8.41 19.28 -15.14
N ASP A 88 -7.37 19.58 -14.34
CA ASP A 88 -6.71 18.59 -13.49
C ASP A 88 -7.65 18.10 -12.38
N ARG A 89 -8.41 18.99 -11.77
CA ARG A 89 -9.41 18.65 -10.76
C ARG A 89 -10.45 17.68 -11.32
N GLN A 90 -10.94 17.93 -12.54
CA GLN A 90 -11.87 17.03 -13.20
C GLN A 90 -11.23 15.66 -13.50
N ALA A 91 -9.96 15.64 -13.95
CA ALA A 91 -9.22 14.40 -14.17
C ALA A 91 -9.02 13.61 -12.87
N LYS A 92 -8.60 14.29 -11.80
CA LYS A 92 -8.41 13.69 -10.48
C LYS A 92 -9.72 13.21 -9.85
N SER A 93 -10.82 13.93 -10.06
CA SER A 93 -12.15 13.47 -9.62
C SER A 93 -12.55 12.15 -10.29
N ARG A 94 -12.30 12.01 -11.60
CA ARG A 94 -12.57 10.74 -12.31
C ARG A 94 -11.69 9.61 -11.80
N GLU A 95 -10.42 9.90 -11.52
CA GLU A 95 -9.50 8.91 -10.93
C GLU A 95 -9.99 8.46 -9.54
N LEU A 96 -10.41 9.38 -8.67
CA LEU A 96 -11.02 9.06 -7.37
C LEU A 96 -12.24 8.15 -7.52
N MET A 97 -13.13 8.45 -8.48
CA MET A 97 -14.32 7.62 -8.73
C MET A 97 -13.98 6.20 -9.17
N THR A 98 -12.78 5.97 -9.68
CA THR A 98 -12.28 4.64 -10.04
C THR A 98 -11.58 3.95 -8.86
N GLN A 99 -10.80 4.71 -8.06
CA GLN A 99 -9.99 4.15 -6.98
C GLN A 99 -10.79 3.88 -5.70
N LEU A 100 -11.73 4.76 -5.34
CA LEU A 100 -12.54 4.59 -4.12
C LEU A 100 -13.35 3.29 -4.09
N PRO A 101 -14.00 2.84 -5.17
CA PRO A 101 -14.65 1.53 -5.20
C PRO A 101 -13.70 0.37 -4.90
N LEU A 102 -12.44 0.42 -5.38
CA LEU A 102 -11.45 -0.63 -5.09
C LEU A 102 -11.13 -0.70 -3.61
N LEU A 103 -10.92 0.45 -2.95
CA LEU A 103 -10.71 0.51 -1.50
C LEU A 103 -11.91 -0.05 -0.74
N LYS A 104 -13.13 0.34 -1.13
CA LYS A 104 -14.35 -0.15 -0.49
C LYS A 104 -14.54 -1.66 -0.67
N GLN A 105 -14.24 -2.19 -1.85
CA GLN A 105 -14.34 -3.63 -2.13
C GLN A 105 -13.32 -4.44 -1.33
N LEU A 106 -12.07 -3.96 -1.25
CA LEU A 106 -11.04 -4.58 -0.42
C LEU A 106 -11.45 -4.57 1.06
N ALA A 107 -11.91 -3.43 1.58
CA ALA A 107 -12.40 -3.31 2.95
C ALA A 107 -13.60 -4.23 3.22
N ALA A 108 -14.53 -4.34 2.27
CA ALA A 108 -15.69 -5.25 2.37
C ALA A 108 -15.23 -6.73 2.40
N ALA A 109 -14.21 -7.10 1.62
CA ALA A 109 -13.65 -8.45 1.64
C ALA A 109 -12.97 -8.77 2.98
N VAL A 110 -12.24 -7.80 3.55
CA VAL A 110 -11.63 -7.95 4.89
C VAL A 110 -12.72 -8.11 5.95
N ALA A 111 -13.77 -7.27 5.91
CA ALA A 111 -14.89 -7.38 6.84
C ALA A 111 -15.61 -8.73 6.69
N GLN A 112 -15.81 -9.23 5.46
CA GLN A 112 -16.43 -10.52 5.21
C GLN A 112 -15.58 -11.67 5.77
N ALA A 113 -14.26 -11.64 5.56
CA ALA A 113 -13.36 -12.63 6.13
C ALA A 113 -13.42 -12.65 7.67
N GLY A 114 -13.58 -11.49 8.29
CA GLY A 114 -13.81 -11.38 9.74
C GLY A 114 -15.11 -12.02 10.19
N ARG A 115 -16.22 -11.79 9.45
CA ARG A 115 -17.53 -12.44 9.74
C ARG A 115 -17.48 -13.95 9.54
N ASP A 116 -16.78 -14.42 8.51
CA ASP A 116 -16.60 -15.84 8.24
C ASP A 116 -15.79 -16.53 9.36
N ALA A 117 -14.75 -15.86 9.90
CA ALA A 117 -14.03 -16.34 11.05
C ALA A 117 -14.92 -16.39 12.31
N ALA A 118 -15.71 -15.34 12.55
CA ALA A 118 -16.66 -15.29 13.67
C ALA A 118 -17.69 -16.42 13.58
N SER A 119 -18.25 -16.68 12.39
CA SER A 119 -19.25 -17.74 12.18
C SER A 119 -18.70 -19.15 12.42
N LYS A 120 -17.37 -19.32 12.27
CA LYS A 120 -16.65 -20.58 12.58
C LYS A 120 -16.24 -20.68 14.05
N GLY A 121 -16.57 -19.69 14.88
CA GLY A 121 -16.19 -19.65 16.29
C GLY A 121 -14.75 -19.14 16.51
N ASP A 122 -14.03 -18.70 15.47
CA ASP A 122 -12.68 -18.14 15.58
C ASP A 122 -12.74 -16.64 15.90
N ALA A 123 -13.19 -16.34 17.12
CA ALA A 123 -13.29 -14.97 17.61
C ALA A 123 -11.94 -14.24 17.64
N PRO A 124 -10.79 -14.85 18.00
CA PRO A 124 -9.49 -14.19 17.92
C PRO A 124 -9.14 -13.74 16.49
N GLN A 125 -9.35 -14.59 15.50
CA GLN A 125 -9.09 -14.25 14.10
C GLN A 125 -10.05 -13.19 13.59
N ALA A 126 -11.34 -13.28 13.91
CA ALA A 126 -12.33 -12.28 13.57
C ALA A 126 -11.95 -10.89 14.10
N ARG A 127 -11.49 -10.81 15.37
CA ARG A 127 -11.01 -9.57 15.97
C ARG A 127 -9.81 -8.98 15.21
N LYS A 128 -8.89 -9.79 14.72
CA LYS A 128 -7.75 -9.31 13.92
C LYS A 128 -8.22 -8.59 12.64
N TYR A 129 -9.17 -9.18 11.91
CA TYR A 129 -9.72 -8.57 10.70
C TYR A 129 -10.36 -7.22 11.00
N PHE A 130 -11.24 -7.16 11.99
CA PHE A 130 -11.95 -5.92 12.27
C PHE A 130 -11.05 -4.86 12.91
N THR A 131 -10.07 -5.24 13.74
CA THR A 131 -9.09 -4.29 14.28
C THR A 131 -8.24 -3.69 13.17
N SER A 132 -7.75 -4.51 12.23
CA SER A 132 -6.99 -4.01 11.08
C SER A 132 -7.83 -3.07 10.20
N LEU A 133 -9.11 -3.43 9.97
CA LEU A 133 -10.04 -2.58 9.22
C LEU A 133 -10.30 -1.24 9.93
N LYS A 134 -10.47 -1.25 11.26
CA LYS A 134 -10.60 -0.05 12.07
C LYS A 134 -9.37 0.84 11.99
N GLN A 135 -8.18 0.26 12.13
CA GLN A 135 -6.91 1.00 12.04
C GLN A 135 -6.73 1.64 10.66
N PHE A 136 -7.07 0.92 9.59
CA PHE A 136 -7.04 1.49 8.26
C PHE A 136 -8.05 2.62 8.10
N GLY A 137 -9.29 2.46 8.57
CA GLY A 137 -10.30 3.51 8.58
C GLY A 137 -9.82 4.77 9.28
N ALA A 138 -9.33 4.63 10.51
CA ALA A 138 -8.77 5.74 11.29
C ALA A 138 -7.57 6.40 10.60
N ALA A 139 -6.72 5.62 9.93
CA ALA A 139 -5.58 6.15 9.18
C ALA A 139 -6.01 7.01 7.98
N LEU A 140 -7.17 6.73 7.37
CA LEU A 140 -7.75 7.53 6.28
C LEU A 140 -8.43 8.82 6.77
N GLU A 141 -8.76 8.95 8.05
CA GLU A 141 -9.40 10.16 8.60
C GLU A 141 -8.42 11.32 8.81
N SER A 142 -7.11 11.10 8.51
CA SER A 142 -6.10 12.16 8.57
C SER A 142 -6.46 13.34 7.65
N PRO A 143 -6.21 14.59 8.09
CA PRO A 143 -6.34 15.79 7.23
C PRO A 143 -5.39 15.78 6.01
N ASP A 144 -4.45 14.82 5.96
CA ASP A 144 -3.57 14.60 4.81
C ASP A 144 -4.32 14.08 3.57
N TYR A 145 -5.61 13.77 3.70
CA TYR A 145 -6.45 13.25 2.61
C TYR A 145 -7.65 14.15 2.33
N THR A 146 -8.20 14.05 1.11
CA THR A 146 -9.44 14.74 0.76
C THR A 146 -10.61 14.27 1.64
N LEU A 147 -11.59 15.15 1.84
CA LEU A 147 -12.77 14.87 2.66
C LEU A 147 -13.49 13.56 2.25
N ILE A 148 -13.54 13.27 0.96
CA ILE A 148 -14.19 12.04 0.46
C ILE A 148 -13.43 10.78 0.90
N VAL A 149 -12.10 10.80 0.95
CA VAL A 149 -11.27 9.70 1.47
C VAL A 149 -11.49 9.54 2.97
N GLN A 150 -11.53 10.64 3.71
CA GLN A 150 -11.81 10.64 5.16
C GLN A 150 -13.19 10.05 5.47
N LEU A 151 -14.23 10.41 4.70
CA LEU A 151 -15.58 9.84 4.85
C LEU A 151 -15.62 8.33 4.58
N VAL A 152 -14.82 7.86 3.62
CA VAL A 152 -14.67 6.42 3.38
C VAL A 152 -14.01 5.74 4.58
N GLY A 153 -12.96 6.34 5.15
CA GLY A 153 -12.29 5.87 6.37
C GLY A 153 -13.27 5.73 7.54
N LYS A 154 -14.04 6.78 7.81
CA LYS A 154 -15.08 6.78 8.85
C LYS A 154 -16.13 5.69 8.65
N GLY A 155 -16.53 5.43 7.42
CA GLY A 155 -17.44 4.33 7.10
C GLY A 155 -16.84 2.94 7.41
N MET A 156 -15.55 2.75 7.14
CA MET A 156 -14.83 1.51 7.45
C MET A 156 -14.68 1.31 8.96
N GLU A 157 -14.31 2.37 9.69
CA GLU A 157 -14.20 2.34 11.15
C GLU A 157 -15.54 1.97 11.80
N LYS A 158 -16.63 2.63 11.39
CA LYS A 158 -17.98 2.31 11.88
C LYS A 158 -18.38 0.86 11.61
N THR A 159 -18.05 0.34 10.44
CA THR A 159 -18.31 -1.07 10.10
C THR A 159 -17.54 -2.01 11.02
N ALA A 160 -16.25 -1.74 11.22
CA ALA A 160 -15.39 -2.53 12.10
C ALA A 160 -15.89 -2.52 13.56
N ASP A 161 -16.26 -1.36 14.08
CA ASP A 161 -16.80 -1.23 15.45
C ASP A 161 -18.12 -2.00 15.62
N THR A 162 -19.00 -1.91 14.63
CA THR A 162 -20.26 -2.65 14.64
C THR A 162 -20.04 -4.16 14.66
N ASP A 163 -19.09 -4.67 13.90
CA ASP A 163 -18.80 -6.10 13.83
C ASP A 163 -17.98 -6.58 15.04
N LEU A 164 -17.07 -5.74 15.60
CA LEU A 164 -16.37 -6.03 16.87
C LEU A 164 -17.32 -6.17 18.04
N ALA A 165 -18.35 -5.32 18.11
CA ALA A 165 -19.36 -5.38 19.17
C ALA A 165 -20.15 -6.70 19.18
N LYS A 166 -20.35 -7.32 18.01
CA LYS A 166 -21.05 -8.62 17.88
C LYS A 166 -20.21 -9.81 18.35
N ILE A 167 -18.86 -9.71 18.32
CA ILE A 167 -17.98 -10.80 18.79
C ILE A 167 -17.91 -10.85 20.32
N GLY A 168 -18.31 -9.78 21.00
CA GLY A 168 -18.27 -9.68 22.47
C GLY A 168 -19.51 -10.22 23.18
N GLN A 169 -20.53 -10.60 22.39
CA GLN A 169 -21.79 -11.14 22.88
C GLN A 169 -21.79 -12.69 22.77
#